data_c5b678f55104dbaaea8375ba0a9647be
#
_entry.id   c5b678f55104dbaaea8375ba0a9647be
#
_cell.length_a   1.000
_cell.length_b   1.000
_cell.length_c   1.000
_cell.angle_alpha   90.00
_cell.angle_beta   90.00
_cell.angle_gamma   90.00
#
_symmetry.space_group_name_H-M   'P 1'
#
loop_
_entity.id
_entity.type
_entity.pdbx_description
1 polymer ?
#
loop_
_entity_poly.entity_id
_entity_poly.type
_entity_poly.pdbx_seq_one_letter_code
_entity_poly.pdbx_strand_id
1 'polypeptide(L)'
;DGVLNTENYNLVLKRKGKICQDEYGALFDPNAVKQLKRIIDATNADIVVESSWKYHGLDAMKELLEVRNLPGRIIDITPSTISDEYLLSNDLENIYPSMLHCKGVEIASWLSKYETQDFRYVIIDDEYVILDSQLPYFILINPYEGITEEQANQAISIFNE
;
A
#
# COMPACT_ATOMS: atom_id res chain seq x y z
N ASP A 1 -0.41 -6.56 3.69
CA ASP A 1 -0.13 -7.14 5.02
C ASP A 1 1.05 -6.41 5.65
N GLY A 2 1.24 -6.56 6.98
CA GLY A 2 2.39 -6.00 7.67
C GLY A 2 2.42 -4.47 7.84
N VAL A 3 1.64 -3.74 7.08
CA VAL A 3 1.59 -2.26 7.12
C VAL A 3 0.60 -1.76 8.17
N LEU A 4 -0.63 -2.24 8.11
CA LEU A 4 -1.69 -1.92 9.07
C LEU A 4 -2.05 -3.08 9.99
N ASN A 5 -2.03 -4.32 9.50
CA ASN A 5 -2.21 -5.54 10.27
C ASN A 5 -0.85 -6.05 10.75
N THR A 6 -0.47 -5.73 11.96
CA THR A 6 0.85 -6.03 12.49
C THR A 6 0.90 -7.39 13.19
N GLU A 7 2.06 -8.05 13.14
CA GLU A 7 2.28 -9.31 13.85
C GLU A 7 2.16 -9.10 15.36
N ASN A 8 2.70 -7.99 15.89
CA ASN A 8 2.64 -7.65 17.31
C ASN A 8 1.19 -7.54 17.80
N TYR A 9 0.35 -6.79 17.08
CA TYR A 9 -1.05 -6.60 17.46
C TYR A 9 -1.81 -7.92 17.44
N ASN A 10 -1.59 -8.74 16.42
CA ASN A 10 -2.18 -10.07 16.31
C ASN A 10 -1.80 -10.96 17.51
N LEU A 11 -0.52 -10.97 17.91
CA LEU A 11 -0.05 -11.70 19.08
C LEU A 11 -0.68 -11.18 20.38
N VAL A 12 -0.82 -9.87 20.53
CA VAL A 12 -1.47 -9.27 21.72
C VAL A 12 -2.93 -9.70 21.80
N LEU A 13 -3.68 -9.68 20.70
CA LEU A 13 -5.07 -10.13 20.66
C LEU A 13 -5.20 -11.61 21.03
N LYS A 14 -4.37 -12.47 20.44
CA LYS A 14 -4.34 -13.91 20.75
C LYS A 14 -4.04 -14.18 22.22
N ARG A 15 -3.05 -13.52 22.80
CA ARG A 15 -2.70 -13.66 24.23
C ARG A 15 -3.83 -13.23 25.16
N LYS A 16 -4.64 -12.27 24.74
CA LYS A 16 -5.82 -11.80 25.48
C LYS A 16 -7.07 -12.62 25.20
N GLY A 17 -7.00 -13.67 24.38
CA GLY A 17 -8.16 -14.47 23.97
C GLY A 17 -9.19 -13.69 23.15
N LYS A 18 -8.76 -12.61 22.48
CA LYS A 18 -9.65 -11.77 21.64
C LYS A 18 -9.65 -12.25 20.20
N ILE A 19 -10.74 -11.95 19.49
CA ILE A 19 -10.84 -12.14 18.05
C ILE A 19 -9.74 -11.32 17.37
N CYS A 20 -8.98 -11.93 16.46
CA CYS A 20 -7.87 -11.29 15.74
C CYS A 20 -8.14 -11.12 14.24
N GLN A 21 -9.29 -11.55 13.76
CA GLN A 21 -9.72 -11.40 12.37
C GLN A 21 -11.23 -11.25 12.28
N ASP A 22 -11.70 -10.63 11.22
CA ASP A 22 -13.08 -10.55 10.79
C ASP A 22 -13.26 -11.18 9.40
N GLU A 23 -14.38 -10.91 8.74
CA GLU A 23 -14.68 -11.42 7.39
C GLU A 23 -13.69 -10.92 6.31
N TYR A 24 -13.00 -9.81 6.54
CA TYR A 24 -11.97 -9.27 5.65
C TYR A 24 -10.57 -9.81 5.95
N GLY A 25 -10.38 -10.50 7.07
CA GLY A 25 -9.07 -11.02 7.51
C GLY A 25 -8.56 -10.36 8.79
N ALA A 26 -7.23 -10.36 8.98
CA ALA A 26 -6.59 -9.86 10.19
C ALA A 26 -6.99 -8.43 10.55
N LEU A 27 -7.26 -8.17 11.82
CA LEU A 27 -7.59 -6.83 12.30
C LEU A 27 -6.38 -5.89 12.21
N PHE A 28 -6.65 -4.61 11.98
CA PHE A 28 -5.61 -3.59 11.89
C PHE A 28 -5.17 -3.09 13.26
N ASP A 29 -3.88 -2.85 13.39
CA ASP A 29 -3.28 -2.27 14.57
C ASP A 29 -3.71 -0.80 14.73
N PRO A 30 -4.37 -0.41 15.83
CA PRO A 30 -4.79 0.96 16.05
C PRO A 30 -3.66 1.98 15.99
N ASN A 31 -2.43 1.59 16.36
CA ASN A 31 -1.27 2.48 16.27
C ASN A 31 -0.86 2.72 14.81
N ALA A 32 -0.86 1.67 13.98
CA ALA A 32 -0.58 1.80 12.55
C ALA A 32 -1.66 2.63 11.84
N VAL A 33 -2.94 2.40 12.16
CA VAL A 33 -4.07 3.19 11.64
C VAL A 33 -3.95 4.66 12.04
N LYS A 34 -3.53 4.97 13.28
CA LYS A 34 -3.26 6.33 13.73
C LYS A 34 -2.19 7.02 12.88
N GLN A 35 -1.14 6.30 12.52
CA GLN A 35 -0.08 6.87 11.68
C GLN A 35 -0.55 7.07 10.23
N LEU A 36 -1.33 6.15 9.68
CA LEU A 36 -1.99 6.36 8.39
C LEU A 36 -2.86 7.62 8.40
N LYS A 37 -3.64 7.81 9.48
CA LYS A 37 -4.45 9.03 9.65
C LYS A 37 -3.60 10.30 9.61
N ARG A 38 -2.45 10.31 10.28
CA ARG A 38 -1.52 11.46 10.24
C ARG A 38 -1.05 11.78 8.83
N ILE A 39 -0.70 10.75 8.05
CA ILE A 39 -0.30 10.92 6.64
C ILE A 39 -1.46 11.56 5.86
N ILE A 40 -2.65 10.99 5.95
CA ILE A 40 -3.82 11.49 5.22
C ILE A 40 -4.19 12.92 5.62
N ASP A 41 -4.22 13.22 6.92
CA ASP A 41 -4.56 14.57 7.43
C ASP A 41 -3.54 15.63 6.95
N ALA A 42 -2.26 15.25 6.82
CA ALA A 42 -1.20 16.17 6.41
C ALA A 42 -1.09 16.37 4.89
N THR A 43 -1.50 15.37 4.10
CA THR A 43 -1.26 15.33 2.64
C THR A 43 -2.54 15.38 1.81
N ASN A 44 -3.67 15.05 2.41
CA ASN A 44 -4.95 14.78 1.72
C ASN A 44 -4.82 13.75 0.58
N ALA A 45 -3.90 12.79 0.72
CA ALA A 45 -3.64 11.77 -0.27
C ALA A 45 -4.79 10.77 -0.37
N ASP A 46 -5.05 10.30 -1.59
CA ASP A 46 -5.89 9.14 -1.85
C ASP A 46 -5.10 7.85 -1.69
N ILE A 47 -5.79 6.75 -1.50
CA ILE A 47 -5.20 5.42 -1.32
C ILE A 47 -5.47 4.56 -2.54
N VAL A 48 -4.41 3.92 -3.05
CA VAL A 48 -4.47 2.84 -4.03
C VAL A 48 -3.94 1.57 -3.37
N VAL A 49 -4.70 0.48 -3.45
CA VAL A 49 -4.33 -0.77 -2.77
C VAL A 49 -3.48 -1.65 -3.68
N GLU A 50 -2.27 -1.98 -3.21
CA GLU A 50 -1.34 -2.90 -3.88
C GLU A 50 -1.22 -4.25 -3.14
N SER A 51 -1.67 -4.40 -1.94
CA SER A 51 -1.55 -5.65 -1.18
C SER A 51 -2.37 -6.80 -1.80
N SER A 52 -2.13 -8.05 -1.36
CA SER A 52 -2.94 -9.22 -1.74
C SER A 52 -4.44 -9.06 -1.44
N TRP A 53 -4.82 -8.13 -0.58
CA TRP A 53 -6.20 -7.81 -0.28
C TRP A 53 -6.96 -7.22 -1.49
N LYS A 54 -6.25 -6.65 -2.47
CA LYS A 54 -6.83 -6.16 -3.74
C LYS A 54 -7.62 -7.24 -4.49
N TYR A 55 -7.31 -8.54 -4.27
CA TYR A 55 -8.03 -9.64 -4.91
C TYR A 55 -9.48 -9.79 -4.44
N HIS A 56 -9.88 -9.14 -3.35
CA HIS A 56 -11.28 -9.01 -2.95
C HIS A 56 -12.06 -8.02 -3.85
N GLY A 57 -11.36 -7.20 -4.63
CA GLY A 57 -11.92 -6.18 -5.52
C GLY A 57 -12.03 -4.81 -4.87
N LEU A 58 -12.19 -3.78 -5.73
CA LEU A 58 -12.23 -2.38 -5.30
C LEU A 58 -13.40 -2.09 -4.35
N ASP A 59 -14.59 -2.61 -4.66
CA ASP A 59 -15.78 -2.36 -3.84
C ASP A 59 -15.62 -2.94 -2.43
N ALA A 60 -15.06 -4.15 -2.32
CA ALA A 60 -14.77 -4.76 -1.03
C ALA A 60 -13.71 -3.98 -0.23
N MET A 61 -12.71 -3.38 -0.90
CA MET A 61 -11.72 -2.54 -0.25
C MET A 61 -12.32 -1.23 0.27
N LYS A 62 -13.24 -0.63 -0.48
CA LYS A 62 -13.98 0.56 -0.03
C LYS A 62 -14.89 0.24 1.16
N GLU A 63 -15.61 -0.88 1.11
CA GLU A 63 -16.45 -1.35 2.20
C GLU A 63 -15.64 -1.63 3.48
N LEU A 64 -14.49 -2.30 3.36
CA LEU A 64 -13.57 -2.54 4.47
C LEU A 64 -13.13 -1.23 5.14
N LEU A 65 -12.82 -0.20 4.36
CA LEU A 65 -12.44 1.12 4.87
C LEU A 65 -13.56 1.72 5.71
N GLU A 66 -14.81 1.63 5.25
CA GLU A 66 -15.98 2.13 5.96
C GLU A 66 -16.27 1.32 7.24
N VAL A 67 -16.34 -0.02 7.12
CA VAL A 67 -16.67 -0.93 8.24
C VAL A 67 -15.65 -0.82 9.38
N ARG A 68 -14.36 -0.68 9.04
CA ARG A 68 -13.28 -0.51 10.03
C ARG A 68 -13.02 0.95 10.41
N ASN A 69 -13.81 1.89 9.88
CA ASN A 69 -13.65 3.33 10.13
C ASN A 69 -12.20 3.82 9.91
N LEU A 70 -11.62 3.44 8.77
CA LEU A 70 -10.26 3.82 8.42
C LEU A 70 -10.20 5.24 7.84
N PRO A 71 -9.07 5.95 8.01
CA PRO A 71 -8.87 7.27 7.42
C PRO A 71 -8.62 7.18 5.92
N GLY A 72 -8.96 8.25 5.21
CA GLY A 72 -8.66 8.42 3.81
C GLY A 72 -9.76 7.91 2.87
N ARG A 73 -9.41 7.79 1.61
CA ARG A 73 -10.30 7.35 0.54
C ARG A 73 -9.54 6.39 -0.37
N ILE A 74 -10.07 5.19 -0.54
CA ILE A 74 -9.58 4.24 -1.56
C ILE A 74 -10.21 4.62 -2.90
N ILE A 75 -9.36 4.95 -3.87
CA ILE A 75 -9.80 5.35 -5.22
C ILE A 75 -9.64 4.23 -6.24
N ASP A 76 -8.67 3.33 -6.04
CA ASP A 76 -8.41 2.24 -6.97
C ASP A 76 -7.61 1.10 -6.31
N ILE A 77 -7.44 0.03 -7.06
CA ILE A 77 -6.50 -1.07 -6.79
C ILE A 77 -5.53 -1.17 -7.97
N THR A 78 -4.30 -1.61 -7.73
CA THR A 78 -3.36 -1.85 -8.82
C THR A 78 -3.77 -3.07 -9.66
N PRO A 79 -3.43 -3.12 -10.95
CA PRO A 79 -3.74 -4.25 -11.80
C PRO A 79 -2.96 -5.49 -11.36
N SER A 80 -3.59 -6.67 -11.50
CA SER A 80 -2.91 -7.97 -11.34
C SER A 80 -2.24 -8.43 -12.63
N THR A 81 -2.56 -7.78 -13.75
CA THR A 81 -1.95 -7.97 -15.07
C THR A 81 -1.39 -6.64 -15.55
N ILE A 82 -0.19 -6.69 -16.12
CA ILE A 82 0.47 -5.50 -16.66
C ILE A 82 -0.21 -5.14 -17.99
N SER A 83 -0.51 -3.86 -18.20
CA SER A 83 -1.13 -3.41 -19.43
C SER A 83 -0.19 -3.56 -20.64
N ASP A 84 -0.73 -3.92 -21.80
CA ASP A 84 0.02 -3.98 -23.06
C ASP A 84 0.69 -2.64 -23.39
N GLU A 85 0.02 -1.53 -23.09
CA GLU A 85 0.56 -0.18 -23.27
C GLU A 85 1.82 0.05 -22.44
N TYR A 86 1.83 -0.38 -21.15
CA TYR A 86 3.03 -0.30 -20.33
C TYR A 86 4.14 -1.19 -20.86
N LEU A 87 3.83 -2.42 -21.28
CA LEU A 87 4.81 -3.35 -21.85
C LEU A 87 5.43 -2.82 -23.15
N LEU A 88 4.66 -2.14 -24.00
CA LEU A 88 5.14 -1.54 -25.22
C LEU A 88 5.97 -0.27 -25.01
N SER A 89 5.73 0.46 -23.92
CA SER A 89 6.45 1.70 -23.58
C SER A 89 7.81 1.46 -22.91
N ASN A 90 8.09 0.24 -22.46
CA ASN A 90 9.31 -0.12 -21.74
C ASN A 90 10.19 -1.06 -22.57
N ASP A 91 11.51 -0.97 -22.34
CA ASP A 91 12.49 -1.84 -22.96
C ASP A 91 12.33 -3.27 -22.41
N LEU A 92 11.68 -4.14 -23.18
CA LEU A 92 11.40 -5.53 -22.81
C LEU A 92 12.66 -6.39 -22.63
N GLU A 93 13.80 -5.98 -23.19
CA GLU A 93 15.06 -6.71 -23.03
C GLU A 93 15.55 -6.70 -21.56
N ASN A 94 15.09 -5.72 -20.78
CA ASN A 94 15.43 -5.57 -19.37
C ASN A 94 14.33 -6.07 -18.42
N ILE A 95 13.20 -6.53 -18.92
CA ILE A 95 12.11 -7.07 -18.09
C ILE A 95 12.23 -8.60 -18.04
N TYR A 96 12.73 -9.11 -16.93
CA TYR A 96 12.73 -10.54 -16.69
C TYR A 96 11.31 -11.06 -16.46
N PRO A 97 10.95 -12.25 -16.92
CA PRO A 97 9.62 -12.84 -16.72
C PRO A 97 9.19 -12.89 -15.24
N SER A 98 10.13 -13.03 -14.31
CA SER A 98 9.88 -12.99 -12.87
C SER A 98 9.46 -11.62 -12.36
N MET A 99 9.76 -10.54 -13.09
CA MET A 99 9.36 -9.17 -12.72
C MET A 99 7.93 -8.84 -13.13
N LEU A 100 7.32 -9.60 -14.04
CA LEU A 100 5.96 -9.38 -14.52
C LEU A 100 4.90 -9.46 -13.41
N HIS A 101 5.22 -10.12 -12.30
CA HIS A 101 4.37 -10.20 -11.11
C HIS A 101 4.94 -9.40 -9.92
N CYS A 102 5.91 -8.53 -10.19
CA CYS A 102 6.50 -7.66 -9.17
C CYS A 102 5.54 -6.51 -8.84
N LYS A 103 5.30 -6.26 -7.56
CA LYS A 103 4.49 -5.14 -7.09
C LYS A 103 4.92 -3.81 -7.72
N GLY A 104 6.22 -3.57 -7.82
CA GLY A 104 6.75 -2.35 -8.45
C GLY A 104 6.32 -2.17 -9.91
N VAL A 105 6.23 -3.26 -10.67
CA VAL A 105 5.75 -3.23 -12.07
C VAL A 105 4.24 -2.98 -12.13
N GLU A 106 3.46 -3.60 -11.25
CA GLU A 106 2.02 -3.37 -11.14
C GLU A 106 1.72 -1.91 -10.76
N ILE A 107 2.48 -1.35 -9.81
CA ILE A 107 2.40 0.08 -9.44
C ILE A 107 2.77 0.97 -10.64
N ALA A 108 3.86 0.69 -11.35
CA ALA A 108 4.27 1.46 -12.51
C ALA A 108 3.22 1.42 -13.63
N SER A 109 2.62 0.25 -13.87
CA SER A 109 1.53 0.09 -14.83
C SER A 109 0.31 0.93 -14.45
N TRP A 110 -0.01 1.04 -13.15
CA TRP A 110 -1.09 1.89 -12.68
C TRP A 110 -0.74 3.38 -12.83
N LEU A 111 0.47 3.78 -12.43
CA LEU A 111 0.95 5.17 -12.51
C LEU A 111 1.01 5.67 -13.95
N SER A 112 1.29 4.80 -14.94
CA SER A 112 1.36 5.18 -16.35
C SER A 112 0.07 5.81 -16.90
N LYS A 113 -1.08 5.54 -16.28
CA LYS A 113 -2.36 6.18 -16.61
C LYS A 113 -2.38 7.69 -16.32
N TYR A 114 -1.44 8.17 -15.52
CA TYR A 114 -1.39 9.55 -15.01
C TYR A 114 -0.11 10.30 -15.43
N GLU A 115 0.69 9.76 -16.37
CA GLU A 115 1.99 10.33 -16.79
C GLU A 115 1.92 11.80 -17.23
N THR A 116 0.76 12.25 -17.70
CA THR A 116 0.54 13.65 -18.12
C THR A 116 0.05 14.56 -17.00
N GLN A 117 -0.10 14.05 -15.78
CA GLN A 117 -0.60 14.78 -14.63
C GLN A 117 0.52 15.02 -13.63
N ASP A 118 0.52 16.22 -13.04
CA ASP A 118 1.40 16.52 -11.91
C ASP A 118 0.78 15.93 -10.64
N PHE A 119 1.31 14.77 -10.21
CA PHE A 119 0.89 14.12 -8.97
C PHE A 119 2.12 13.61 -8.20
N ARG A 120 1.92 13.41 -6.91
CA ARG A 120 2.91 12.84 -6.00
C ARG A 120 2.40 11.54 -5.42
N TYR A 121 3.30 10.63 -5.13
CA TYR A 121 2.96 9.35 -4.52
C TYR A 121 4.03 8.90 -3.53
N VAL A 122 3.64 8.00 -2.64
CA VAL A 122 4.51 7.26 -1.76
C VAL A 122 4.06 5.80 -1.77
N ILE A 123 5.01 4.89 -1.74
CA ILE A 123 4.79 3.45 -1.63
C ILE A 123 5.14 3.03 -0.21
N ILE A 124 4.21 2.39 0.48
CA ILE A 124 4.38 1.90 1.84
C ILE A 124 4.11 0.39 1.83
N ASP A 125 5.15 -0.41 2.02
CA ASP A 125 5.04 -1.88 1.94
C ASP A 125 6.05 -2.54 2.90
N ASP A 126 5.76 -3.75 3.35
CA ASP A 126 6.65 -4.58 4.18
C ASP A 126 7.58 -5.46 3.34
N GLU A 127 7.40 -5.48 2.02
CA GLU A 127 8.24 -6.23 1.09
C GLU A 127 9.03 -5.29 0.16
N TYR A 128 10.32 -5.57 0.00
CA TYR A 128 11.18 -4.84 -0.92
C TYR A 128 11.04 -5.39 -2.35
N VAL A 129 9.88 -5.16 -2.99
CA VAL A 129 9.54 -5.66 -4.33
C VAL A 129 9.11 -4.49 -5.22
N ILE A 130 10.02 -3.53 -5.41
CA ILE A 130 9.80 -2.29 -6.17
C ILE A 130 10.85 -2.12 -7.27
N LEU A 131 10.61 -1.20 -8.18
CA LEU A 131 11.58 -0.79 -9.21
C LEU A 131 12.56 0.24 -8.65
N ASP A 132 13.79 0.29 -9.21
CA ASP A 132 14.81 1.25 -8.79
C ASP A 132 14.34 2.70 -8.89
N SER A 133 13.54 3.02 -9.90
CA SER A 133 12.93 4.35 -10.09
C SER A 133 11.94 4.76 -8.99
N GLN A 134 11.43 3.78 -8.24
CA GLN A 134 10.46 3.99 -7.15
C GLN A 134 11.14 4.17 -5.78
N LEU A 135 12.43 3.87 -5.67
CA LEU A 135 13.20 3.95 -4.41
C LEU A 135 13.04 5.29 -3.67
N PRO A 136 13.07 6.46 -4.33
CA PRO A 136 12.91 7.74 -3.65
C PRO A 136 11.54 7.93 -2.97
N TYR A 137 10.54 7.15 -3.39
CA TYR A 137 9.15 7.23 -2.93
C TYR A 137 8.73 6.04 -2.08
N PHE A 138 9.67 5.16 -1.76
CA PHE A 138 9.41 3.90 -1.07
C PHE A 138 9.78 3.96 0.41
N ILE A 139 8.88 3.45 1.24
CA ILE A 139 9.06 3.29 2.68
C ILE A 139 8.86 1.82 3.03
N LEU A 140 9.95 1.17 3.43
CA LEU A 140 9.92 -0.21 3.89
C LEU A 140 9.39 -0.27 5.33
N ILE A 141 8.42 -1.14 5.55
CA ILE A 141 7.78 -1.34 6.86
C ILE A 141 8.27 -2.64 7.50
N ASN A 142 8.49 -2.61 8.79
CA ASN A 142 8.66 -3.82 9.57
C ASN A 142 7.27 -4.43 9.87
N PRO A 143 6.94 -5.64 9.36
CA PRO A 143 5.60 -6.23 9.52
C PRO A 143 5.23 -6.52 10.98
N TYR A 144 6.21 -6.58 11.90
CA TYR A 144 5.95 -6.72 13.32
C TYR A 144 5.33 -5.45 13.93
N GLU A 145 5.76 -4.27 13.49
CA GLU A 145 5.38 -2.97 14.06
C GLU A 145 4.34 -2.20 13.22
N GLY A 146 4.32 -2.42 11.91
CA GLY A 146 3.54 -1.63 10.98
C GLY A 146 4.07 -0.20 10.80
N ILE A 147 3.24 0.73 10.33
CA ILE A 147 3.64 2.13 10.15
C ILE A 147 3.91 2.76 11.53
N THR A 148 5.13 3.23 11.72
CA THR A 148 5.55 3.99 12.91
C THR A 148 5.43 5.49 12.68
N GLU A 149 5.64 6.27 13.74
CA GLU A 149 5.66 7.74 13.67
C GLU A 149 6.78 8.24 12.75
N GLU A 150 7.95 7.63 12.79
CA GLU A 150 9.09 7.98 11.92
C GLU A 150 8.72 7.81 10.44
N GLN A 151 8.13 6.68 10.08
CA GLN A 151 7.72 6.39 8.71
C GLN A 151 6.57 7.27 8.24
N ALA A 152 5.64 7.62 9.12
CA ALA A 152 4.61 8.61 8.81
C ALA A 152 5.21 9.99 8.51
N ASN A 153 6.20 10.43 9.29
CA ASN A 153 6.91 11.69 9.03
C ASN A 153 7.68 11.63 7.70
N GLN A 154 8.31 10.50 7.40
CA GLN A 154 8.99 10.28 6.12
C GLN A 154 8.02 10.37 4.93
N ALA A 155 6.84 9.72 5.02
CA ALA A 155 5.81 9.81 3.99
C ALA A 155 5.35 11.25 3.77
N ILE A 156 5.09 11.98 4.83
CA ILE A 156 4.68 13.40 4.76
C ILE A 156 5.79 14.25 4.11
N SER A 157 7.06 13.99 4.41
CA SER A 157 8.18 14.70 3.80
C SER A 157 8.24 14.46 2.29
N ILE A 158 8.10 13.21 1.84
CA ILE A 158 8.09 12.87 0.40
C ILE A 158 6.97 13.62 -0.34
N PHE A 159 5.80 13.76 0.27
CA PHE A 159 4.69 14.53 -0.33
C PHE A 159 4.94 16.04 -0.40
N ASN A 160 5.80 16.58 0.44
CA ASN A 160 6.08 18.03 0.51
C ASN A 160 7.27 18.45 -0.36
N GLU A 161 8.02 17.50 -0.92
CA GLU A 161 9.12 17.77 -1.86
C GLU A 161 8.59 18.00 -3.29
#